data_9b9bb34db31e62b2a9516a0cd3ee2d74
#
_entry.id   9b9bb34db31e62b2a9516a0cd3ee2d74
#
_cell.length_a   1.000
_cell.length_b   1.000
_cell.length_c   1.000
_cell.angle_alpha   90.00
_cell.angle_beta   90.00
_cell.angle_gamma   90.00
#
_symmetry.space_group_name_H-M   'P 1'
#
loop_
_entity.id
_entity.type
_entity.pdbx_description
1 polymer ?
#
loop_
_entity_poly.entity_id
_entity_poly.type
_entity_poly.pdbx_seq_one_letter_code
_entity_poly.pdbx_strand_id
1 'polypeptide(L)'
;MNNHLELILENSLSTDVPLNLTEIINKFDDAVIETGDSETVPYYKDGHYHITVPKNETPETRVNVAFQLAYVIEYGKYLAGENPSKVTFANIACDPGCFEIALAILMPKQLYLETAQKLANDEGLFDATKLAEELQVPISYAIARSKNISSVTINRKDF
;
A
#
# COMPACT_ATOMS: atom_id res chain seq x y z
N MET A 1 7.23 7.96 -9.34
CA MET A 1 6.99 7.60 -7.92
C MET A 1 8.05 8.24 -7.06
N ASN A 2 7.65 8.76 -5.95
CA ASN A 2 8.55 9.54 -5.11
C ASN A 2 9.48 8.57 -4.36
N ASN A 3 10.76 8.48 -4.74
CA ASN A 3 11.79 7.69 -4.03
C ASN A 3 11.80 7.98 -2.51
N HIS A 4 11.28 9.14 -2.13
CA HIS A 4 11.13 9.56 -0.75
C HIS A 4 10.07 8.74 0.01
N LEU A 5 8.96 8.37 -0.63
CA LEU A 5 7.94 7.52 -0.01
C LEU A 5 8.45 6.09 0.22
N GLU A 6 9.11 5.49 -0.78
CA GLU A 6 9.73 4.17 -0.59
C GLU A 6 10.77 4.21 0.54
N LEU A 7 11.59 5.25 0.60
CA LEU A 7 12.57 5.43 1.66
C LEU A 7 11.92 5.58 3.05
N ILE A 8 10.81 6.32 3.15
CA ILE A 8 10.04 6.44 4.40
C ILE A 8 9.45 5.08 4.79
N LEU A 9 8.89 4.35 3.83
CA LEU A 9 8.34 3.03 4.05
C LEU A 9 9.44 2.02 4.45
N GLU A 10 10.58 2.02 3.77
CA GLU A 10 11.71 1.14 4.07
C GLU A 10 12.37 1.42 5.41
N ASN A 11 12.56 2.68 5.78
CA ASN A 11 13.23 3.06 7.03
C ASN A 11 12.33 3.05 8.28
N SER A 12 11.03 2.93 8.09
CA SER A 12 10.07 3.12 9.17
C SER A 12 9.33 1.86 9.56
N LEU A 13 9.60 0.73 8.92
CA LEU A 13 8.80 -0.47 9.09
C LEU A 13 9.44 -1.47 10.04
N SER A 14 8.62 -2.00 10.92
CA SER A 14 8.91 -3.24 11.61
C SER A 14 9.09 -4.35 10.56
N THR A 15 9.89 -5.36 10.86
CA THR A 15 10.09 -6.54 10.02
C THR A 15 8.90 -7.49 10.03
N ASP A 16 7.77 -7.08 10.63
CA ASP A 16 6.59 -7.92 10.77
C ASP A 16 5.84 -8.07 9.45
N VAL A 17 5.46 -9.29 9.15
CA VAL A 17 4.67 -9.67 7.98
C VAL A 17 3.34 -10.26 8.47
N PRO A 18 2.21 -9.76 8.01
CA PRO A 18 1.98 -8.59 7.14
C PRO A 18 2.22 -7.26 7.85
N LEU A 19 2.46 -6.20 7.06
CA LEU A 19 2.62 -4.86 7.61
C LEU A 19 1.35 -4.38 8.32
N ASN A 20 1.52 -3.69 9.43
CA ASN A 20 0.44 -3.02 10.12
C ASN A 20 0.15 -1.65 9.46
N LEU A 21 -0.94 -1.58 8.69
CA LEU A 21 -1.32 -0.36 7.96
C LEU A 21 -1.68 0.78 8.92
N THR A 22 -2.23 0.48 10.08
CA THR A 22 -2.53 1.47 11.13
C THR A 22 -1.25 2.16 11.61
N GLU A 23 -0.18 1.42 11.82
CA GLU A 23 1.12 2.00 12.16
C GLU A 23 1.68 2.89 11.06
N ILE A 24 1.49 2.50 9.79
CA ILE A 24 1.90 3.32 8.64
C ILE A 24 1.12 4.63 8.62
N ILE A 25 -0.20 4.58 8.75
CA ILE A 25 -1.06 5.77 8.78
C ILE A 25 -0.66 6.70 9.92
N ASN A 26 -0.39 6.17 11.10
CA ASN A 26 0.00 6.95 12.29
C ASN A 26 1.36 7.66 12.16
N LYS A 27 2.13 7.38 11.13
CA LYS A 27 3.37 8.13 10.83
C LYS A 27 3.12 9.44 10.09
N PHE A 28 1.91 9.65 9.61
CA PHE A 28 1.50 10.92 9.01
C PHE A 28 0.81 11.75 10.10
N ASP A 29 1.45 12.83 10.52
CA ASP A 29 0.98 13.70 11.62
C ASP A 29 -0.42 14.31 11.36
N ASP A 30 -0.78 14.43 10.09
CA ASP A 30 -2.05 14.98 9.61
C ASP A 30 -3.08 13.91 9.19
N ALA A 31 -2.84 12.65 9.50
CA ALA A 31 -3.78 11.57 9.25
C ALA A 31 -4.50 11.12 10.53
N VAL A 32 -5.80 10.87 10.41
CA VAL A 32 -6.67 10.37 11.49
C VAL A 32 -7.37 9.10 11.02
N ILE A 33 -7.42 8.10 11.88
CA ILE A 33 -8.06 6.82 11.60
C ILE A 33 -9.49 6.82 12.13
N GLU A 34 -10.42 6.45 11.27
CA GLU A 34 -11.82 6.16 11.64
C GLU A 34 -12.12 4.67 11.40
N THR A 35 -13.05 4.11 12.14
CA THR A 35 -13.50 2.73 11.93
C THR A 35 -14.77 2.71 11.12
N GLY A 36 -14.83 1.90 10.06
CA GLY A 36 -16.02 1.79 9.21
C GLY A 36 -15.76 1.00 7.94
N ASP A 37 -16.52 1.33 6.89
CA ASP A 37 -16.33 0.75 5.58
C ASP A 37 -15.04 1.28 4.93
N SER A 38 -14.13 0.37 4.59
CA SER A 38 -12.86 0.72 3.96
C SER A 38 -12.98 1.08 2.47
N GLU A 39 -14.08 0.69 1.81
CA GLU A 39 -14.38 1.08 0.42
C GLU A 39 -15.01 2.48 0.38
N THR A 40 -14.26 3.46 0.87
CA THR A 40 -14.70 4.83 0.99
C THR A 40 -13.60 5.80 0.57
N VAL A 41 -14.01 7.01 0.20
CA VAL A 41 -13.07 8.09 -0.17
C VAL A 41 -12.59 8.77 1.12
N PRO A 42 -11.28 8.93 1.33
CA PRO A 42 -10.78 9.73 2.43
C PRO A 42 -11.23 11.19 2.26
N TYR A 43 -11.37 11.90 3.36
CA TYR A 43 -11.76 13.30 3.35
C TYR A 43 -10.85 14.14 4.26
N TYR A 44 -10.83 15.43 4.01
CA TYR A 44 -10.08 16.39 4.81
C TYR A 44 -11.04 17.22 5.66
N LYS A 45 -10.77 17.28 6.96
CA LYS A 45 -11.55 18.07 7.90
C LYS A 45 -10.69 18.48 9.09
N ASP A 46 -10.85 19.72 9.54
CA ASP A 46 -10.19 20.27 10.73
C ASP A 46 -8.66 20.07 10.73
N GLY A 47 -8.04 20.22 9.56
CA GLY A 47 -6.60 20.09 9.40
C GLY A 47 -6.08 18.67 9.23
N HIS A 48 -6.96 17.67 9.14
CA HIS A 48 -6.58 16.27 9.09
C HIS A 48 -7.25 15.51 7.94
N TYR A 49 -6.53 14.53 7.41
CA TYR A 49 -7.02 13.52 6.48
C TYR A 49 -7.62 12.35 7.25
N HIS A 50 -8.88 12.05 7.01
CA HIS A 50 -9.60 10.97 7.65
C HIS A 50 -9.57 9.73 6.77
N ILE A 51 -8.96 8.65 7.26
CA ILE A 51 -8.84 7.36 6.59
C ILE A 51 -9.67 6.34 7.36
N THR A 52 -10.56 5.63 6.67
CA THR A 52 -11.44 4.65 7.28
C THR A 52 -10.83 3.26 7.20
N VAL A 53 -10.66 2.62 8.34
CA VAL A 53 -10.18 1.24 8.44
C VAL A 53 -11.33 0.31 8.85
N PRO A 54 -11.35 -0.94 8.37
CA PRO A 54 -12.41 -1.87 8.73
C PRO A 54 -12.23 -2.35 10.18
N LYS A 55 -13.33 -2.76 10.78
CA LYS A 55 -13.31 -3.41 12.10
C LYS A 55 -12.59 -4.76 12.06
N ASN A 56 -12.79 -5.51 10.96
CA ASN A 56 -12.14 -6.79 10.72
C ASN A 56 -11.33 -6.71 9.42
N GLU A 57 -10.04 -6.96 9.51
CA GLU A 57 -9.11 -6.88 8.39
C GLU A 57 -9.16 -8.15 7.54
N THR A 58 -9.23 -7.98 6.21
CA THR A 58 -9.08 -9.02 5.20
C THR A 58 -8.06 -8.56 4.16
N PRO A 59 -7.53 -9.45 3.28
CA PRO A 59 -6.67 -9.00 2.18
C PRO A 59 -7.30 -7.90 1.32
N GLU A 60 -8.59 -8.00 1.03
CA GLU A 60 -9.34 -7.02 0.24
C GLU A 60 -9.47 -5.68 0.96
N THR A 61 -9.81 -5.69 2.24
CA THR A 61 -9.95 -4.45 3.02
C THR A 61 -8.61 -3.77 3.25
N ARG A 62 -7.51 -4.52 3.37
CA ARG A 62 -6.15 -3.97 3.40
C ARG A 62 -5.83 -3.19 2.12
N VAL A 63 -6.21 -3.73 0.97
CA VAL A 63 -6.08 -3.04 -0.32
C VAL A 63 -6.87 -1.73 -0.32
N ASN A 64 -8.11 -1.74 0.15
CA ASN A 64 -8.94 -0.54 0.22
C ASN A 64 -8.30 0.55 1.09
N VAL A 65 -7.77 0.18 2.25
CA VAL A 65 -7.07 1.12 3.15
C VAL A 65 -5.81 1.67 2.48
N ALA A 66 -5.04 0.83 1.79
CA ALA A 66 -3.86 1.25 1.06
C ALA A 66 -4.21 2.24 -0.08
N PHE A 67 -5.32 2.04 -0.78
CA PHE A 67 -5.80 2.99 -1.79
C PHE A 67 -6.22 4.33 -1.20
N GLN A 68 -6.88 4.34 -0.05
CA GLN A 68 -7.22 5.59 0.63
C GLN A 68 -5.94 6.37 0.99
N LEU A 69 -4.95 5.70 1.57
CA LEU A 69 -3.69 6.33 1.92
C LEU A 69 -2.93 6.80 0.67
N ALA A 70 -2.91 5.99 -0.39
CA ALA A 70 -2.32 6.34 -1.66
C ALA A 70 -2.96 7.61 -2.26
N TYR A 71 -4.27 7.72 -2.17
CA TYR A 71 -4.99 8.91 -2.64
C TYR A 71 -4.65 10.16 -1.84
N VAL A 72 -4.53 10.05 -0.52
CA VAL A 72 -4.06 11.15 0.32
C VAL A 72 -2.64 11.58 -0.05
N ILE A 73 -1.75 10.64 -0.29
CA ILE A 73 -0.36 10.92 -0.67
C ILE A 73 -0.29 11.62 -2.02
N GLU A 74 -1.03 11.13 -3.01
CA GLU A 74 -0.99 11.66 -4.38
C GLU A 74 -1.79 12.94 -4.55
N TYR A 75 -2.97 13.00 -3.96
CA TYR A 75 -3.96 14.07 -4.19
C TYR A 75 -4.38 14.85 -2.94
N GLY A 76 -3.65 14.72 -1.83
CA GLY A 76 -4.04 15.36 -0.56
C GLY A 76 -4.25 16.87 -0.65
N LYS A 77 -3.46 17.55 -1.46
CA LYS A 77 -3.62 19.00 -1.69
C LYS A 77 -4.98 19.37 -2.33
N TYR A 78 -5.50 18.48 -3.18
CA TYR A 78 -6.84 18.66 -3.78
C TYR A 78 -7.94 18.39 -2.78
N LEU A 79 -7.76 17.39 -1.90
CA LEU A 79 -8.70 17.09 -0.83
C LEU A 79 -8.81 18.23 0.19
N ALA A 80 -7.70 18.89 0.49
CA ALA A 80 -7.64 20.01 1.42
C ALA A 80 -8.15 21.33 0.82
N GLY A 81 -8.44 21.38 -0.50
CA GLY A 81 -8.93 22.57 -1.20
C GLY A 81 -10.40 22.87 -0.89
N GLU A 82 -10.83 24.11 -1.17
CA GLU A 82 -12.20 24.59 -0.91
C GLU A 82 -13.28 23.87 -1.75
N ASN A 83 -12.89 23.31 -2.89
CA ASN A 83 -13.78 22.58 -3.81
C ASN A 83 -13.18 21.21 -4.16
N PRO A 84 -13.23 20.24 -3.26
CA PRO A 84 -12.80 18.89 -3.60
C PRO A 84 -13.66 18.34 -4.73
N SER A 85 -13.03 17.85 -5.78
CA SER A 85 -13.73 17.19 -6.88
C SER A 85 -14.54 16.00 -6.33
N LYS A 86 -15.72 15.75 -6.90
CA LYS A 86 -16.52 14.57 -6.55
C LYS A 86 -15.83 13.32 -7.08
N VAL A 87 -15.06 12.67 -6.23
CA VAL A 87 -14.35 11.43 -6.53
C VAL A 87 -15.07 10.27 -5.85
N THR A 88 -15.18 9.14 -6.53
CA THR A 88 -15.66 7.90 -5.96
C THR A 88 -14.49 6.99 -5.61
N PHE A 89 -14.71 6.00 -4.74
CA PHE A 89 -13.67 5.00 -4.44
C PHE A 89 -13.26 4.23 -5.70
N ALA A 90 -14.18 3.95 -6.61
CA ALA A 90 -13.86 3.33 -7.90
C ALA A 90 -12.88 4.16 -8.74
N ASN A 91 -12.98 5.49 -8.72
CA ASN A 91 -12.00 6.37 -9.37
C ASN A 91 -10.61 6.22 -8.76
N ILE A 92 -10.52 6.15 -7.44
CA ILE A 92 -9.26 5.96 -6.72
C ILE A 92 -8.64 4.60 -7.09
N ALA A 93 -9.43 3.55 -7.07
CA ALA A 93 -8.99 2.19 -7.37
C ALA A 93 -8.55 1.99 -8.85
N CYS A 94 -9.03 2.83 -9.76
CA CYS A 94 -8.66 2.82 -11.18
C CYS A 94 -7.53 3.81 -11.52
N ASP A 95 -7.09 4.63 -10.58
CA ASP A 95 -6.02 5.59 -10.81
C ASP A 95 -4.64 4.90 -10.81
N PRO A 96 -3.86 5.00 -11.90
CA PRO A 96 -2.55 4.33 -11.99
C PRO A 96 -1.55 4.78 -10.92
N GLY A 97 -1.54 6.07 -10.57
CA GLY A 97 -0.66 6.61 -9.53
C GLY A 97 -1.01 6.07 -8.15
N CYS A 98 -2.30 6.06 -7.80
CA CYS A 98 -2.78 5.45 -6.57
C CYS A 98 -2.48 3.95 -6.51
N PHE A 99 -2.63 3.25 -7.64
CA PHE A 99 -2.34 1.82 -7.72
C PHE A 99 -0.86 1.52 -7.40
N GLU A 100 0.08 2.24 -8.02
CA GLU A 100 1.52 2.07 -7.75
C GLU A 100 1.88 2.36 -6.29
N ILE A 101 1.35 3.44 -5.74
CA ILE A 101 1.58 3.81 -4.34
C ILE A 101 0.97 2.77 -3.40
N ALA A 102 -0.24 2.30 -3.66
CA ALA A 102 -0.90 1.25 -2.87
C ALA A 102 -0.10 -0.06 -2.85
N LEU A 103 0.45 -0.48 -4.00
CA LEU A 103 1.34 -1.63 -4.08
C LEU A 103 2.59 -1.45 -3.21
N ALA A 104 3.21 -0.26 -3.24
CA ALA A 104 4.39 0.05 -2.43
C ALA A 104 4.07 0.09 -0.92
N ILE A 105 2.89 0.56 -0.53
CA ILE A 105 2.41 0.57 0.87
C ILE A 105 2.19 -0.85 1.37
N LEU A 106 1.50 -1.68 0.60
CA LEU A 106 1.16 -3.06 0.98
C LEU A 106 2.38 -3.98 1.00
N MET A 107 3.28 -3.76 0.06
CA MET A 107 4.41 -4.62 -0.24
C MET A 107 5.66 -3.78 -0.55
N PRO A 108 6.25 -3.11 0.45
CA PRO A 108 7.52 -2.42 0.26
C PRO A 108 8.55 -3.35 -0.38
N LYS A 109 9.37 -2.82 -1.27
CA LYS A 109 10.28 -3.61 -2.12
C LYS A 109 11.11 -4.62 -1.32
N GLN A 110 11.76 -4.17 -0.27
CA GLN A 110 12.61 -5.04 0.54
C GLN A 110 11.81 -6.17 1.20
N LEU A 111 10.67 -5.83 1.83
CA LEU A 111 9.79 -6.82 2.45
C LEU A 111 9.29 -7.86 1.46
N TYR A 112 8.89 -7.41 0.26
CA TYR A 112 8.46 -8.31 -0.82
C TYR A 112 9.58 -9.28 -1.22
N LEU A 113 10.79 -8.76 -1.46
CA LEU A 113 11.94 -9.56 -1.87
C LEU A 113 12.38 -10.55 -0.78
N GLU A 114 12.46 -10.13 0.47
CA GLU A 114 12.81 -11.01 1.59
C GLU A 114 11.78 -12.13 1.79
N THR A 115 10.49 -11.81 1.68
CA THR A 115 9.42 -12.80 1.79
C THR A 115 9.46 -13.78 0.62
N ALA A 116 9.65 -13.29 -0.62
CA ALA A 116 9.80 -14.13 -1.80
C ALA A 116 11.04 -15.05 -1.69
N GLN A 117 12.16 -14.54 -1.23
CA GLN A 117 13.38 -15.32 -1.03
C GLN A 117 13.17 -16.42 0.02
N LYS A 118 12.52 -16.11 1.12
CA LYS A 118 12.19 -17.07 2.19
C LYS A 118 11.30 -18.21 1.70
N LEU A 119 10.42 -17.95 0.75
CA LEU A 119 9.51 -18.94 0.15
C LEU A 119 10.10 -19.66 -1.07
N ALA A 120 11.23 -19.18 -1.58
CA ALA A 120 11.85 -19.74 -2.79
C ALA A 120 12.43 -21.15 -2.54
N ASN A 121 12.32 -22.00 -3.56
CA ASN A 121 13.01 -23.29 -3.59
C ASN A 121 14.49 -23.10 -4.02
N ASP A 122 15.22 -24.22 -4.15
CA ASP A 122 16.64 -24.23 -4.54
C ASP A 122 16.89 -23.63 -5.93
N GLU A 123 15.87 -23.57 -6.79
CA GLU A 123 15.94 -22.97 -8.13
C GLU A 123 15.60 -21.47 -8.12
N GLY A 124 15.27 -20.90 -6.94
CA GLY A 124 14.83 -19.52 -6.80
C GLY A 124 13.39 -19.25 -7.21
N LEU A 125 12.58 -20.30 -7.36
CA LEU A 125 11.16 -20.19 -7.71
C LEU A 125 10.31 -20.20 -6.43
N PHE A 126 9.30 -19.35 -6.39
CA PHE A 126 8.33 -19.28 -5.29
C PHE A 126 6.89 -19.29 -5.80
N ASP A 127 6.00 -19.76 -4.95
CA ASP A 127 4.56 -19.77 -5.21
C ASP A 127 3.95 -18.42 -4.88
N ALA A 128 3.40 -17.76 -5.89
CA ALA A 128 2.76 -16.45 -5.74
C ALA A 128 1.54 -16.49 -4.80
N THR A 129 0.85 -17.63 -4.71
CA THR A 129 -0.27 -17.80 -3.77
C THR A 129 0.23 -17.75 -2.32
N LYS A 130 1.30 -18.46 -2.01
CA LYS A 130 1.91 -18.44 -0.68
C LYS A 130 2.45 -17.06 -0.32
N LEU A 131 3.06 -16.37 -1.28
CA LEU A 131 3.53 -15.00 -1.09
C LEU A 131 2.36 -14.06 -0.76
N ALA A 132 1.27 -14.15 -1.50
CA ALA A 132 0.07 -13.35 -1.27
C ALA A 132 -0.56 -13.65 0.12
N GLU A 133 -0.58 -14.91 0.54
CA GLU A 133 -1.05 -15.31 1.88
C GLU A 133 -0.17 -14.73 2.99
N GLU A 134 1.14 -14.81 2.88
CA GLU A 134 2.09 -14.23 3.85
C GLU A 134 1.94 -12.71 3.97
N LEU A 135 1.83 -12.02 2.84
CA LEU A 135 1.69 -10.58 2.77
C LEU A 135 0.25 -10.09 3.02
N GLN A 136 -0.71 -11.01 3.13
CA GLN A 136 -2.13 -10.70 3.34
C GLN A 136 -2.68 -9.74 2.28
N VAL A 137 -2.43 -10.06 1.02
CA VAL A 137 -2.93 -9.35 -0.16
C VAL A 137 -3.59 -10.33 -1.14
N PRO A 138 -4.54 -9.86 -1.99
CA PRO A 138 -5.02 -10.70 -3.08
C PRO A 138 -3.87 -11.07 -4.03
N ILE A 139 -3.89 -12.29 -4.58
CA ILE A 139 -2.83 -12.82 -5.43
C ILE A 139 -2.54 -11.91 -6.65
N SER A 140 -3.56 -11.28 -7.22
CA SER A 140 -3.42 -10.36 -8.35
C SER A 140 -2.52 -9.16 -8.02
N TYR A 141 -2.54 -8.69 -6.77
CA TYR A 141 -1.69 -7.59 -6.29
C TYR A 141 -0.24 -8.04 -6.09
N ALA A 142 -0.02 -9.24 -5.56
CA ALA A 142 1.31 -9.81 -5.45
C ALA A 142 1.97 -10.00 -6.84
N ILE A 143 1.20 -10.46 -7.84
CA ILE A 143 1.66 -10.58 -9.22
C ILE A 143 1.94 -9.20 -9.83
N ALA A 144 1.07 -8.22 -9.63
CA ALA A 144 1.26 -6.86 -10.12
C ALA A 144 2.52 -6.24 -9.51
N ARG A 145 2.77 -6.44 -8.23
CA ARG A 145 3.98 -5.96 -7.56
C ARG A 145 5.24 -6.58 -8.14
N SER A 146 5.24 -7.86 -8.45
CA SER A 146 6.38 -8.55 -9.08
C SER A 146 6.78 -7.89 -10.41
N LYS A 147 5.81 -7.53 -11.24
CA LYS A 147 6.05 -6.83 -12.50
C LYS A 147 6.60 -5.41 -12.29
N ASN A 148 6.10 -4.73 -11.30
CA ASN A 148 6.52 -3.36 -10.95
C ASN A 148 7.94 -3.33 -10.38
N ILE A 149 8.33 -4.31 -9.56
CA ILE A 149 9.68 -4.45 -9.01
C ILE A 149 10.69 -4.83 -10.10
N SER A 150 10.34 -5.73 -11.02
CA SER A 150 11.23 -6.18 -12.09
C SER A 150 11.47 -5.12 -13.17
N SER A 151 10.61 -4.13 -13.30
CA SER A 151 10.85 -2.97 -14.16
C SER A 151 11.90 -2.00 -13.58
N VAL A 152 12.15 -2.06 -12.29
CA VAL A 152 13.31 -1.46 -11.63
C VAL A 152 14.42 -2.51 -11.70
N THR A 153 15.41 -2.32 -12.56
CA THR A 153 16.51 -3.23 -12.85
C THR A 153 17.06 -3.85 -11.57
N ILE A 154 16.56 -5.02 -11.22
CA ILE A 154 17.13 -5.81 -10.14
C ILE A 154 18.38 -6.46 -10.74
N ASN A 155 19.55 -5.92 -10.42
CA ASN A 155 20.78 -6.61 -10.69
C ASN A 155 20.72 -7.96 -9.97
N ARG A 156 20.87 -9.06 -10.72
CA ARG A 156 20.94 -10.42 -10.16
C ARG A 156 21.96 -10.61 -9.02
N LYS A 157 22.78 -9.59 -8.77
CA LYS A 157 23.73 -9.55 -7.65
C LYS A 157 23.10 -9.18 -6.30
N ASP A 158 21.84 -8.76 -6.29
CA ASP A 158 21.12 -8.39 -5.07
C ASP A 158 20.20 -9.51 -4.54
N PHE A 159 20.34 -10.70 -5.12
CA PHE A 159 19.70 -11.94 -4.67
C PHE A 159 20.74 -12.90 -4.12
#